data_d261c1cca3c3afe71c90fc6b8cca5f73
#
_entry.id   d261c1cca3c3afe71c90fc6b8cca5f73
#
_cell.length_a   1.000
_cell.length_b   1.000
_cell.length_c   1.000
_cell.angle_alpha   90.00
_cell.angle_beta   90.00
_cell.angle_gamma   90.00
#
_symmetry.space_group_name_H-M   'P 1'
#
loop_
_entity.id
_entity.type
_entity.pdbx_description
1 polymer ?
#
loop_
_entity_poly.entity_id
_entity_poly.type
_entity_poly.pdbx_seq_one_letter_code
_entity_poly.pdbx_strand_id
1 'polypeptide(L)'
;IEGAPTFPGLQDPCVTILDEKVILGGVRFPVTIGEDSKAWQMEFYREGLNGGFDKVLTGPPKMKDIRFLQLLDGRILVLTRPQGERGGRGRIGFCVVDSLIQARWETIENAPLFDHCPEEQWVGANEAHLLTKNKIGVLGHLAEFKEDGSRRYRSMVFCIDLETGQSTEPEVIAERPDFPSGAPKSPDWQDVIFSGGLLRLGRGQAR
;
A
#
# COMPACT_ATOMS: atom_id res chain seq x y z
N ILE A 1 -17.71 -15.42 8.78
CA ILE A 1 -18.67 -14.67 9.64
C ILE A 1 -19.95 -14.56 8.83
N GLU A 2 -21.03 -15.10 9.35
CA GLU A 2 -22.34 -15.03 8.70
C GLU A 2 -22.76 -13.55 8.54
N GLY A 3 -23.22 -13.17 7.34
CA GLY A 3 -23.60 -11.80 7.02
C GLY A 3 -22.45 -10.83 6.70
N ALA A 4 -21.20 -11.29 6.74
CA ALA A 4 -20.08 -10.42 6.34
C ALA A 4 -20.14 -10.11 4.84
N PRO A 5 -19.80 -8.86 4.42
CA PRO A 5 -19.74 -8.53 3.00
C PRO A 5 -18.66 -9.34 2.29
N THR A 6 -18.93 -9.72 1.05
CA THR A 6 -18.00 -10.45 0.21
C THR A 6 -17.63 -9.61 -1.00
N PHE A 7 -16.36 -9.66 -1.40
CA PHE A 7 -15.81 -8.93 -2.54
C PHE A 7 -15.14 -9.91 -3.51
N PRO A 8 -15.92 -10.67 -4.31
CA PRO A 8 -15.37 -11.67 -5.22
C PRO A 8 -14.34 -11.06 -6.18
N GLY A 9 -13.15 -11.68 -6.31
CA GLY A 9 -12.07 -11.21 -7.17
C GLY A 9 -11.26 -10.03 -6.62
N LEU A 10 -11.53 -9.57 -5.39
CA LEU A 10 -10.71 -8.60 -4.69
C LEU A 10 -9.64 -9.34 -3.88
N GLN A 11 -8.38 -8.97 -4.07
CA GLN A 11 -7.20 -9.57 -3.44
C GLN A 11 -6.42 -8.51 -2.66
N ASP A 12 -5.47 -8.94 -1.83
CA ASP A 12 -4.54 -8.08 -1.08
C ASP A 12 -5.28 -6.95 -0.33
N PRO A 13 -6.19 -7.30 0.61
CA PRO A 13 -7.03 -6.32 1.28
C PRO A 13 -6.22 -5.35 2.15
N CYS A 14 -6.64 -4.10 2.18
CA CYS A 14 -6.16 -3.09 3.11
C CYS A 14 -7.35 -2.32 3.70
N VAL A 15 -7.16 -1.80 4.91
CA VAL A 15 -8.20 -1.07 5.63
C VAL A 15 -7.61 0.22 6.18
N THR A 16 -8.35 1.30 6.08
CA THR A 16 -8.07 2.57 6.78
C THR A 16 -9.37 3.20 7.25
N ILE A 17 -9.26 4.22 8.10
CA ILE A 17 -10.39 5.03 8.54
C ILE A 17 -10.22 6.43 7.98
N LEU A 18 -11.21 6.91 7.23
CA LEU A 18 -11.30 8.28 6.73
C LEU A 18 -12.67 8.85 7.13
N ASP A 19 -12.67 10.03 7.73
CA ASP A 19 -13.89 10.69 8.21
C ASP A 19 -14.79 9.76 9.06
N GLU A 20 -14.14 9.08 10.01
CA GLU A 20 -14.80 8.11 10.92
C GLU A 20 -15.48 6.90 10.21
N LYS A 21 -15.22 6.70 8.93
CA LYS A 21 -15.71 5.60 8.11
C LYS A 21 -14.62 4.62 7.75
N VAL A 22 -14.96 3.35 7.78
CA VAL A 22 -14.07 2.30 7.29
C VAL A 22 -13.99 2.38 5.78
N ILE A 23 -12.76 2.44 5.27
CA ILE A 23 -12.43 2.29 3.85
C ILE A 23 -11.71 0.96 3.68
N LEU A 24 -12.33 0.07 2.93
CA LEU A 24 -11.74 -1.20 2.52
C LEU A 24 -11.17 -1.04 1.10
N GLY A 25 -9.90 -1.33 0.92
CA GLY A 25 -9.26 -1.37 -0.39
C GLY A 25 -8.80 -2.77 -0.75
N GLY A 26 -8.60 -3.02 -2.04
CA GLY A 26 -8.02 -4.26 -2.52
C GLY A 26 -7.72 -4.21 -4.01
N VAL A 27 -6.98 -5.20 -4.49
CA VAL A 27 -6.62 -5.36 -5.89
C VAL A 27 -7.69 -6.17 -6.59
N ARG A 28 -8.40 -5.57 -7.54
CA ARG A 28 -9.29 -6.29 -8.47
C ARG A 28 -8.44 -6.99 -9.52
N PHE A 29 -8.55 -8.32 -9.60
CA PHE A 29 -7.86 -9.14 -10.58
C PHE A 29 -8.70 -10.39 -10.94
N PRO A 30 -8.79 -10.78 -12.23
CA PRO A 30 -8.38 -9.98 -13.40
C PRO A 30 -9.39 -8.86 -13.73
N VAL A 31 -8.91 -7.82 -14.38
CA VAL A 31 -9.74 -6.81 -15.05
C VAL A 31 -9.29 -6.65 -16.51
N THR A 32 -10.19 -6.22 -17.38
CA THR A 32 -9.84 -5.89 -18.77
C THR A 32 -9.58 -4.39 -18.87
N ILE A 33 -8.38 -4.00 -19.28
CA ILE A 33 -7.99 -2.61 -19.50
C ILE A 33 -7.40 -2.53 -20.92
N GLY A 34 -8.12 -1.90 -21.83
CA GLY A 34 -7.78 -1.96 -23.26
C GLY A 34 -7.79 -3.40 -23.76
N GLU A 35 -6.68 -3.84 -24.34
CA GLU A 35 -6.50 -5.23 -24.84
C GLU A 35 -5.99 -6.21 -23.76
N ASP A 36 -5.57 -5.72 -22.57
CA ASP A 36 -5.06 -6.55 -21.49
C ASP A 36 -6.21 -7.09 -20.62
N SER A 37 -6.55 -8.37 -20.84
CA SER A 37 -7.60 -9.07 -20.08
C SER A 37 -7.12 -9.63 -18.72
N LYS A 38 -5.84 -9.46 -18.38
CA LYS A 38 -5.24 -9.90 -17.12
C LYS A 38 -4.61 -8.73 -16.35
N ALA A 39 -5.11 -7.54 -16.60
CA ALA A 39 -4.70 -6.37 -15.83
C ALA A 39 -5.25 -6.41 -14.40
N TRP A 40 -4.75 -5.52 -13.58
CA TRP A 40 -5.20 -5.30 -12.21
C TRP A 40 -5.42 -3.83 -11.94
N GLN A 41 -6.20 -3.54 -10.91
CA GLN A 41 -6.56 -2.20 -10.50
C GLN A 41 -7.01 -2.23 -9.04
N MET A 42 -6.68 -1.22 -8.25
CA MET A 42 -7.22 -1.14 -6.91
C MET A 42 -8.64 -0.57 -6.92
N GLU A 43 -9.50 -1.14 -6.11
CA GLU A 43 -10.82 -0.62 -5.81
C GLU A 43 -10.93 -0.34 -4.32
N PHE A 44 -11.67 0.72 -3.99
CA PHE A 44 -11.90 1.14 -2.61
C PHE A 44 -13.39 1.30 -2.35
N TYR A 45 -13.81 0.82 -1.20
CA TYR A 45 -15.18 0.76 -0.74
C TYR A 45 -15.29 1.43 0.61
N ARG A 46 -16.28 2.27 0.78
CA ARG A 46 -16.60 2.95 2.04
C ARG A 46 -17.79 2.32 2.71
N GLU A 47 -17.70 2.11 4.02
CA GLU A 47 -18.80 1.69 4.84
C GLU A 47 -19.99 2.65 4.73
N GLY A 48 -21.14 2.11 4.36
CA GLY A 48 -22.43 2.80 4.29
C GLY A 48 -23.23 2.73 5.59
N LEU A 49 -24.32 3.49 5.65
CA LEU A 49 -25.18 3.58 6.85
C LEU A 49 -25.84 2.25 7.27
N ASN A 50 -26.00 1.33 6.34
CA ASN A 50 -26.69 0.04 6.57
C ASN A 50 -25.72 -1.13 6.74
N GLY A 51 -24.44 -0.88 7.06
CA GLY A 51 -23.41 -1.93 7.18
C GLY A 51 -22.96 -2.53 5.84
N GLY A 52 -23.46 -2.01 4.72
CA GLY A 52 -22.94 -2.33 3.38
C GLY A 52 -21.69 -1.53 3.04
N PHE A 53 -21.15 -1.78 1.85
CA PHE A 53 -19.99 -1.05 1.35
C PHE A 53 -20.26 -0.55 -0.06
N ASP A 54 -20.08 0.76 -0.26
CA ASP A 54 -20.23 1.41 -1.55
C ASP A 54 -18.85 1.65 -2.18
N LYS A 55 -18.69 1.33 -3.46
CA LYS A 55 -17.45 1.62 -4.17
C LYS A 55 -17.31 3.14 -4.34
N VAL A 56 -16.21 3.70 -3.80
CA VAL A 56 -15.96 5.14 -3.77
C VAL A 56 -14.79 5.59 -4.63
N LEU A 57 -13.86 4.66 -4.94
CA LEU A 57 -12.72 4.98 -5.79
C LEU A 57 -12.25 3.72 -6.53
N THR A 58 -11.82 3.93 -7.76
CA THR A 58 -11.01 3.00 -8.55
C THR A 58 -9.68 3.68 -8.86
N GLY A 59 -8.57 3.05 -8.51
CA GLY A 59 -7.22 3.58 -8.71
C GLY A 59 -6.76 3.50 -10.18
N PRO A 60 -5.58 4.03 -10.51
CA PRO A 60 -5.02 3.92 -11.85
C PRO A 60 -4.85 2.47 -12.33
N PRO A 61 -4.94 2.23 -13.65
CA PRO A 61 -4.67 0.93 -14.25
C PRO A 61 -3.29 0.39 -13.87
N LYS A 62 -3.21 -0.92 -13.57
CA LYS A 62 -1.97 -1.64 -13.25
C LYS A 62 -1.21 -1.08 -12.03
N MET A 63 -1.86 -0.28 -11.20
CA MET A 63 -1.32 0.19 -9.93
C MET A 63 -1.92 -0.61 -8.77
N LYS A 64 -1.08 -0.96 -7.81
CA LYS A 64 -1.44 -1.57 -6.53
C LYS A 64 -0.70 -0.89 -5.39
N ASP A 65 -0.94 -1.33 -4.15
CA ASP A 65 -0.34 -0.76 -2.93
C ASP A 65 -0.64 0.74 -2.73
N ILE A 66 -1.78 1.22 -3.23
CA ILE A 66 -2.30 2.54 -2.88
C ILE A 66 -2.78 2.48 -1.44
N ARG A 67 -2.35 3.44 -0.61
CA ARG A 67 -2.76 3.53 0.80
C ARG A 67 -3.18 4.96 1.14
N PHE A 68 -4.11 5.07 2.08
CA PHE A 68 -4.60 6.36 2.56
C PHE A 68 -4.32 6.53 4.04
N LEU A 69 -4.06 7.77 4.44
CA LEU A 69 -3.99 8.16 5.85
C LEU A 69 -4.67 9.51 6.02
N GLN A 70 -5.62 9.61 6.94
CA GLN A 70 -6.19 10.92 7.29
C GLN A 70 -5.20 11.72 8.14
N LEU A 71 -4.96 12.96 7.74
CA LEU A 71 -4.12 13.91 8.44
C LEU A 71 -4.93 14.66 9.52
N LEU A 72 -4.24 15.29 10.46
CA LEU A 72 -4.89 16.03 11.57
C LEU A 72 -5.72 17.22 11.10
N ASP A 73 -5.43 17.78 9.95
CA ASP A 73 -6.18 18.89 9.35
C ASP A 73 -7.35 18.43 8.45
N GLY A 74 -7.63 17.14 8.44
CA GLY A 74 -8.72 16.54 7.66
C GLY A 74 -8.32 16.13 6.24
N ARG A 75 -7.18 16.59 5.72
CA ARG A 75 -6.68 16.16 4.40
C ARG A 75 -6.27 14.69 4.40
N ILE A 76 -6.10 14.14 3.23
CA ILE A 76 -5.75 12.73 3.04
C ILE A 76 -4.39 12.62 2.36
N LEU A 77 -3.44 11.97 3.03
CA LEU A 77 -2.21 11.49 2.39
C LEU A 77 -2.57 10.27 1.55
N VAL A 78 -2.10 10.25 0.30
CA VAL A 78 -2.23 9.13 -0.62
C VAL A 78 -0.83 8.62 -0.95
N LEU A 79 -0.50 7.41 -0.55
CA LEU A 79 0.70 6.70 -0.99
C LEU A 79 0.39 5.96 -2.28
N THR A 80 1.27 6.05 -3.25
CA THR A 80 1.10 5.51 -4.59
C THR A 80 2.24 4.55 -4.92
N ARG A 81 2.04 3.69 -5.92
CA ARG A 81 3.06 2.76 -6.37
C ARG A 81 2.95 2.47 -7.87
N PRO A 82 3.29 3.43 -8.73
CA PRO A 82 3.32 3.18 -10.16
C PRO A 82 4.39 2.15 -10.53
N GLN A 83 4.16 1.49 -11.64
CA GLN A 83 5.07 0.54 -12.29
C GLN A 83 5.29 0.94 -13.76
N GLY A 84 6.15 0.19 -14.47
CA GLY A 84 6.43 0.45 -15.88
C GLY A 84 7.29 1.69 -16.10
N GLU A 85 6.99 2.45 -17.14
CA GLU A 85 7.80 3.58 -17.60
C GLU A 85 8.12 4.58 -16.47
N ARG A 86 7.14 4.89 -15.63
CA ARG A 86 7.30 5.86 -14.55
C ARG A 86 7.94 5.28 -13.29
N GLY A 87 7.53 4.09 -12.88
CA GLY A 87 7.88 3.51 -11.58
C GLY A 87 8.77 2.27 -11.63
N GLY A 88 9.24 1.87 -12.81
CA GLY A 88 10.06 0.68 -12.97
C GLY A 88 9.34 -0.57 -12.47
N ARG A 89 9.94 -1.30 -11.54
CA ARG A 89 9.32 -2.46 -10.88
C ARG A 89 8.32 -2.08 -9.80
N GLY A 90 8.34 -0.85 -9.32
CA GLY A 90 7.44 -0.26 -8.32
C GLY A 90 8.19 0.67 -7.38
N ARG A 91 7.85 1.96 -7.43
CA ARG A 91 8.39 3.01 -6.54
C ARG A 91 7.26 3.66 -5.77
N ILE A 92 7.54 4.03 -4.52
CA ILE A 92 6.56 4.73 -3.70
C ILE A 92 6.61 6.21 -4.03
N GLY A 93 5.43 6.81 -4.18
CA GLY A 93 5.23 8.24 -4.21
C GLY A 93 4.14 8.66 -3.25
N PHE A 94 3.94 9.95 -3.07
CA PHE A 94 2.80 10.44 -2.32
C PHE A 94 2.27 11.77 -2.86
N CYS A 95 1.01 12.01 -2.58
CA CYS A 95 0.37 13.31 -2.70
C CYS A 95 -0.58 13.54 -1.51
N VAL A 96 -1.01 14.77 -1.33
CA VAL A 96 -2.02 15.13 -0.33
C VAL A 96 -3.20 15.74 -1.06
N VAL A 97 -4.41 15.28 -0.72
CA VAL A 97 -5.67 15.75 -1.29
C VAL A 97 -6.63 16.18 -0.18
N ASP A 98 -7.53 17.12 -0.46
CA ASP A 98 -8.48 17.60 0.54
C ASP A 98 -9.61 16.59 0.81
N SER A 99 -9.89 15.70 -0.14
CA SER A 99 -10.93 14.69 0.01
C SER A 99 -10.66 13.48 -0.92
N LEU A 100 -11.32 12.36 -0.64
CA LEU A 100 -11.22 11.15 -1.45
C LEU A 100 -11.68 11.37 -2.90
N ILE A 101 -12.60 12.31 -3.14
CA ILE A 101 -13.07 12.66 -4.49
C ILE A 101 -11.95 13.31 -5.33
N GLN A 102 -11.01 13.99 -4.68
CA GLN A 102 -9.85 14.61 -5.37
C GLN A 102 -8.71 13.62 -5.62
N ALA A 103 -8.76 12.42 -5.04
CA ALA A 103 -7.81 11.33 -5.32
C ALA A 103 -8.10 10.69 -6.70
N ARG A 104 -8.10 11.51 -7.75
CA ARG A 104 -8.31 11.07 -9.13
C ARG A 104 -7.10 10.32 -9.67
N TRP A 105 -7.30 9.59 -10.75
CA TRP A 105 -6.24 8.83 -11.40
C TRP A 105 -5.00 9.66 -11.69
N GLU A 106 -5.20 10.81 -12.29
CA GLU A 106 -4.12 11.72 -12.67
C GLU A 106 -3.33 12.21 -11.45
N THR A 107 -4.02 12.48 -10.35
CA THR A 107 -3.39 12.90 -9.08
C THR A 107 -2.55 11.77 -8.50
N ILE A 108 -3.10 10.55 -8.45
CA ILE A 108 -2.43 9.36 -7.90
C ILE A 108 -1.25 8.96 -8.80
N GLU A 109 -1.47 8.90 -10.11
CA GLU A 109 -0.46 8.45 -11.06
C GLU A 109 0.71 9.43 -11.18
N ASN A 110 0.45 10.74 -11.07
CA ASN A 110 1.45 11.79 -11.19
C ASN A 110 2.07 12.22 -9.87
N ALA A 111 1.76 11.57 -8.75
CA ALA A 111 2.37 11.87 -7.46
C ALA A 111 3.90 11.79 -7.53
N PRO A 112 4.65 12.75 -6.94
CA PRO A 112 6.11 12.68 -6.86
C PRO A 112 6.58 11.36 -6.25
N LEU A 113 7.65 10.78 -6.83
CA LEU A 113 8.20 9.51 -6.38
C LEU A 113 9.45 9.73 -5.52
N PHE A 114 9.63 8.86 -4.54
CA PHE A 114 10.87 8.76 -3.79
C PHE A 114 11.90 7.92 -4.57
N ASP A 115 13.17 8.25 -4.37
CA ASP A 115 14.30 7.47 -4.91
C ASP A 115 14.82 6.51 -3.83
N HIS A 116 13.99 5.54 -3.46
CA HIS A 116 14.18 4.67 -2.30
C HIS A 116 14.90 3.36 -2.59
N CYS A 117 15.05 2.98 -3.84
CA CYS A 117 15.64 1.68 -4.14
C CYS A 117 16.31 1.63 -5.51
N PRO A 118 17.30 0.76 -5.67
CA PRO A 118 17.89 0.44 -6.97
C PRO A 118 16.86 -0.03 -7.99
N GLU A 119 17.22 0.03 -9.27
CA GLU A 119 16.31 -0.29 -10.37
C GLU A 119 15.88 -1.77 -10.39
N GLU A 120 16.73 -2.66 -9.87
CA GLU A 120 16.46 -4.10 -9.77
C GLU A 120 15.45 -4.45 -8.68
N GLN A 121 15.25 -3.57 -7.71
CA GLN A 121 14.36 -3.74 -6.58
C GLN A 121 13.01 -3.04 -6.81
N TRP A 122 12.05 -3.33 -5.95
CA TRP A 122 10.80 -2.59 -5.86
C TRP A 122 10.36 -2.44 -4.42
N VAL A 123 9.59 -1.41 -4.19
CA VAL A 123 9.05 -1.07 -2.87
C VAL A 123 7.55 -0.88 -2.95
N GLY A 124 6.86 -1.07 -1.83
CA GLY A 124 5.44 -0.77 -1.70
C GLY A 124 5.08 -0.41 -0.27
N ALA A 125 4.16 0.52 -0.11
CA ALA A 125 3.61 0.86 1.18
C ALA A 125 2.52 -0.13 1.58
N ASN A 126 2.58 -0.62 2.81
CA ASN A 126 1.56 -1.51 3.37
C ASN A 126 0.62 -0.72 4.29
N GLU A 127 1.18 0.18 5.10
CA GLU A 127 0.42 1.01 6.04
C GLU A 127 1.15 2.32 6.33
N ALA A 128 0.40 3.36 6.71
CA ALA A 128 0.94 4.65 7.13
C ALA A 128 0.39 5.06 8.49
N HIS A 129 1.23 5.69 9.30
CA HIS A 129 0.91 6.12 10.65
C HIS A 129 1.34 7.56 10.88
N LEU A 130 0.46 8.36 11.44
CA LEU A 130 0.81 9.69 11.91
C LEU A 130 1.71 9.57 13.16
N LEU A 131 2.95 10.02 13.08
CA LEU A 131 3.90 10.04 14.20
C LEU A 131 3.83 11.36 14.96
N THR A 132 3.80 12.46 14.20
CA THR A 132 3.55 13.82 14.70
C THR A 132 2.68 14.55 13.69
N LYS A 133 2.39 15.83 13.92
CA LYS A 133 1.61 16.66 12.97
C LYS A 133 2.16 16.59 11.53
N ASN A 134 3.49 16.56 11.37
CA ASN A 134 4.14 16.66 10.06
C ASN A 134 5.02 15.46 9.72
N LYS A 135 5.07 14.42 10.56
CA LYS A 135 5.87 13.22 10.33
C LYS A 135 4.97 12.00 10.19
N ILE A 136 5.12 11.29 9.09
CA ILE A 136 4.40 10.07 8.78
C ILE A 136 5.39 8.90 8.80
N GLY A 137 5.12 7.89 9.60
CA GLY A 137 5.81 6.60 9.51
C GLY A 137 5.12 5.71 8.49
N VAL A 138 5.87 5.10 7.62
CA VAL A 138 5.37 4.14 6.63
C VAL A 138 5.96 2.78 6.93
N LEU A 139 5.09 1.78 7.11
CA LEU A 139 5.43 0.37 7.06
C LEU A 139 5.25 -0.10 5.63
N GLY A 140 6.23 -0.79 5.08
CA GLY A 140 6.20 -1.25 3.70
C GLY A 140 6.99 -2.53 3.50
N HIS A 141 7.22 -2.84 2.25
CA HIS A 141 8.07 -3.93 1.83
C HIS A 141 9.10 -3.47 0.79
N LEU A 142 10.28 -4.04 0.88
CA LEU A 142 11.33 -3.98 -0.11
C LEU A 142 11.47 -5.37 -0.73
N ALA A 143 11.49 -5.46 -2.04
CA ALA A 143 11.50 -6.73 -2.73
C ALA A 143 12.47 -6.75 -3.93
N GLU A 144 12.93 -7.94 -4.27
CA GLU A 144 13.84 -8.21 -5.38
C GLU A 144 13.66 -9.63 -5.91
N PHE A 145 14.17 -9.88 -7.11
CA PHE A 145 14.41 -11.24 -7.58
C PHE A 145 15.82 -11.67 -7.21
N LYS A 146 15.94 -12.89 -6.73
CA LYS A 146 17.23 -13.55 -6.51
C LYS A 146 17.78 -14.11 -7.83
N GLU A 147 19.03 -14.54 -7.84
CA GLU A 147 19.70 -15.12 -9.02
C GLU A 147 18.96 -16.35 -9.57
N ASP A 148 18.31 -17.13 -8.72
CA ASP A 148 17.51 -18.30 -9.09
C ASP A 148 16.09 -17.96 -9.60
N GLY A 149 15.75 -16.67 -9.71
CA GLY A 149 14.44 -16.18 -10.12
C GLY A 149 13.38 -16.22 -9.02
N SER A 150 13.69 -16.75 -7.85
CA SER A 150 12.80 -16.67 -6.68
C SER A 150 12.73 -15.25 -6.15
N ARG A 151 11.72 -14.97 -5.30
CA ARG A 151 11.49 -13.64 -4.77
C ARG A 151 11.98 -13.55 -3.33
N ARG A 152 12.57 -12.41 -2.98
CA ARG A 152 12.83 -12.00 -1.61
C ARG A 152 11.99 -10.77 -1.30
N TYR A 153 11.26 -10.82 -0.16
CA TYR A 153 10.56 -9.68 0.40
C TYR A 153 10.98 -9.46 1.83
N ARG A 154 11.26 -8.22 2.17
CA ARG A 154 11.66 -7.78 3.50
C ARG A 154 10.72 -6.69 3.98
N SER A 155 10.37 -6.70 5.26
CA SER A 155 9.62 -5.60 5.86
C SER A 155 10.53 -4.40 6.05
N MET A 156 10.05 -3.21 5.71
CA MET A 156 10.80 -1.97 5.85
C MET A 156 9.96 -0.88 6.46
N VAL A 157 10.63 0.11 7.02
CA VAL A 157 10.02 1.36 7.48
C VAL A 157 10.79 2.56 6.95
N PHE A 158 10.10 3.67 6.78
CA PHE A 158 10.69 4.99 6.52
C PHE A 158 9.76 6.08 7.03
N CYS A 159 10.26 7.31 7.12
CA CYS A 159 9.46 8.48 7.50
C CYS A 159 9.33 9.45 6.34
N ILE A 160 8.16 10.08 6.22
CA ILE A 160 7.89 11.21 5.34
C ILE A 160 7.76 12.46 6.19
N ASP A 161 8.41 13.53 5.76
CA ASP A 161 8.23 14.87 6.29
C ASP A 161 7.27 15.64 5.38
N LEU A 162 6.08 15.96 5.88
CA LEU A 162 5.06 16.67 5.11
C LEU A 162 5.40 18.15 4.81
N GLU A 163 6.29 18.77 5.57
CA GLU A 163 6.68 20.15 5.34
C GLU A 163 7.66 20.28 4.18
N THR A 164 8.60 19.33 4.10
CA THR A 164 9.65 19.35 3.06
C THR A 164 9.31 18.46 1.86
N GLY A 165 8.37 17.52 2.02
CA GLY A 165 8.06 16.50 1.02
C GLY A 165 9.14 15.43 0.89
N GLN A 166 10.13 15.42 1.77
CA GLN A 166 11.25 14.46 1.75
C GLN A 166 10.94 13.23 2.60
N SER A 167 11.69 12.16 2.34
CA SER A 167 11.66 10.94 3.13
C SER A 167 13.04 10.60 3.67
N THR A 168 13.06 9.80 4.74
CA THR A 168 14.29 9.09 5.15
C THR A 168 14.54 7.92 4.20
N GLU A 169 15.77 7.41 4.20
CA GLU A 169 16.06 6.12 3.57
C GLU A 169 15.24 5.00 4.23
N PRO A 170 14.81 3.99 3.45
CA PRO A 170 14.16 2.81 3.99
C PRO A 170 15.10 2.00 4.89
N GLU A 171 14.59 1.58 6.05
CA GLU A 171 15.26 0.67 6.96
C GLU A 171 14.55 -0.68 6.97
N VAL A 172 15.30 -1.76 6.69
CA VAL A 172 14.77 -3.13 6.79
C VAL A 172 14.67 -3.50 8.27
N ILE A 173 13.47 -3.86 8.69
CA ILE A 173 13.17 -4.17 10.10
C ILE A 173 12.93 -5.67 10.34
N ALA A 174 12.65 -6.45 9.31
CA ALA A 174 12.49 -7.89 9.42
C ALA A 174 12.72 -8.60 8.08
N GLU A 175 13.30 -9.78 8.16
CA GLU A 175 13.56 -10.70 7.06
C GLU A 175 13.01 -12.09 7.34
N ARG A 176 13.00 -12.98 6.36
CA ARG A 176 12.47 -14.34 6.52
C ARG A 176 13.07 -15.13 7.69
N PRO A 177 14.40 -15.07 7.96
CA PRO A 177 15.02 -15.78 9.08
C PRO A 177 14.53 -15.33 10.47
N ASP A 178 13.95 -14.15 10.62
CA ASP A 178 13.44 -13.62 11.88
C ASP A 178 12.13 -14.31 12.32
N PHE A 179 11.56 -15.16 11.46
CA PHE A 179 10.30 -15.86 11.72
C PHE A 179 10.49 -17.37 11.70
N PRO A 180 9.64 -18.11 12.42
CA PRO A 180 9.64 -19.56 12.36
C PRO A 180 9.51 -20.09 10.93
N SER A 181 10.13 -21.22 10.64
CA SER A 181 9.97 -21.90 9.36
C SER A 181 8.51 -22.30 9.13
N GLY A 182 8.08 -22.24 7.88
CA GLY A 182 6.72 -22.60 7.45
C GLY A 182 6.66 -22.87 5.96
N ALA A 183 5.65 -23.61 5.51
CA ALA A 183 5.45 -23.86 4.11
C ALA A 183 5.12 -22.57 3.37
N PRO A 184 5.81 -22.24 2.26
CA PRO A 184 5.47 -21.08 1.45
C PRO A 184 4.18 -21.33 0.65
N LYS A 185 3.52 -20.26 0.24
CA LYS A 185 2.36 -20.33 -0.66
C LYS A 185 2.73 -20.91 -2.04
N SER A 186 3.97 -20.67 -2.47
CA SER A 186 4.54 -21.18 -3.74
C SER A 186 6.04 -21.42 -3.53
N PRO A 187 6.67 -22.38 -4.23
CA PRO A 187 8.10 -22.68 -4.08
C PRO A 187 9.03 -21.48 -4.28
N ASP A 188 8.69 -20.54 -5.17
CA ASP A 188 9.43 -19.33 -5.46
C ASP A 188 9.23 -18.21 -4.41
N TRP A 189 8.41 -18.46 -3.36
CA TRP A 189 8.08 -17.51 -2.29
C TRP A 189 8.63 -17.92 -0.91
N GLN A 190 9.66 -18.75 -0.88
CA GLN A 190 10.24 -19.22 0.39
C GLN A 190 10.86 -18.09 1.21
N ASP A 191 11.39 -17.07 0.53
CA ASP A 191 12.05 -15.91 1.14
C ASP A 191 11.16 -14.66 1.12
N VAL A 192 9.87 -14.87 1.36
CA VAL A 192 8.86 -13.79 1.37
C VAL A 192 8.29 -13.65 2.76
N ILE A 193 8.39 -12.44 3.30
CA ILE A 193 7.58 -11.96 4.41
C ILE A 193 6.81 -10.72 3.94
N PHE A 194 5.60 -10.57 4.40
CA PHE A 194 4.77 -9.43 4.03
C PHE A 194 4.08 -8.88 5.27
N SER A 195 4.39 -7.64 5.63
CA SER A 195 3.76 -6.97 6.77
C SER A 195 2.31 -6.62 6.46
N GLY A 196 1.38 -7.26 7.16
CA GLY A 196 -0.06 -7.07 6.94
C GLY A 196 -0.62 -5.79 7.55
N GLY A 197 0.05 -5.25 8.55
CA GLY A 197 -0.35 -4.04 9.28
C GLY A 197 0.39 -3.91 10.59
N LEU A 198 0.22 -2.77 11.26
CA LEU A 198 0.87 -2.44 12.52
C LEU A 198 -0.10 -1.74 13.46
N LEU A 199 -0.47 -2.40 14.56
CA LEU A 199 -1.25 -1.78 15.61
C LEU A 199 -0.31 -1.09 16.62
N ARG A 200 -0.30 0.23 16.66
CA ARG A 200 0.48 1.01 17.64
C ARG A 200 -0.25 1.05 18.98
N LEU A 201 0.41 0.56 20.02
CA LEU A 201 -0.14 0.47 21.38
C LEU A 201 0.29 1.64 22.29
N GLY A 202 1.10 2.58 21.79
CA GLY A 202 1.72 3.66 22.56
C GLY A 202 3.01 3.23 23.28
N ARG A 203 3.73 4.21 23.86
CA ARG A 203 5.01 3.98 24.57
C ARG A 203 6.07 3.21 23.76
N GLY A 204 6.09 3.38 22.43
CA GLY A 204 7.02 2.67 21.55
C GLY A 204 6.68 1.20 21.32
N GLN A 205 5.53 0.72 21.78
CA GLN A 205 5.07 -0.65 21.52
C GLN A 205 4.13 -0.72 20.32
N ALA A 206 4.21 -1.84 19.59
CA ALA A 206 3.33 -2.17 18.49
C ALA A 206 3.09 -3.70 18.43
N ARG A 207 2.02 -4.09 17.72
CA ARG A 207 1.67 -5.49 17.47
C ARG A 207 1.33 -5.65 15.99
#